data_333bc0134d35ecbcc85f312215f1a446
#
_entry.id   333bc0134d35ecbcc85f312215f1a446
#
_cell.length_a   1.000
_cell.length_b   1.000
_cell.length_c   1.000
_cell.angle_alpha   90.00
_cell.angle_beta   90.00
_cell.angle_gamma   90.00
#
_symmetry.space_group_name_H-M   'P 1'
#
loop_
_entity.id
_entity.type
_entity.pdbx_description
1 polymer ?
#
loop_
_entity_poly.entity_id
_entity_poly.type
_entity_poly.pdbx_seq_one_letter_code
_entity_poly.pdbx_strand_id
1 'polypeptide(L)'
;MRQMGNLRSSVYEVVLERLNRIFSDFDNVYVSFSGGKDSGVLLNLCIDYIRQNKLNRRLGVFHIDYEVQYEETTRYVDRVLASNSDILDVYRICVPFKVTTCASMYQNYWRPWEDSMRPLWVREKPENCYTKEDFDFYTDDLWDYEFQIKFAEWLHKRNAACLLYTSDAADDK
;
A
#
# COMPACT_ATOMS: atom_id res chain seq x y z
N MET A 1 -27.91 24.59 16.37
CA MET A 1 -28.18 23.26 16.96
C MET A 1 -27.63 22.20 16.02
N ARG A 2 -26.43 21.63 16.31
CA ARG A 2 -25.91 20.48 15.55
C ARG A 2 -26.71 19.26 16.02
N GLN A 3 -27.44 18.63 15.12
CA GLN A 3 -28.04 17.32 15.37
C GLN A 3 -26.92 16.34 15.72
N MET A 4 -26.93 15.90 16.97
CA MET A 4 -26.17 14.72 17.39
C MET A 4 -26.77 13.52 16.65
N GLY A 5 -26.09 13.11 15.58
CA GLY A 5 -26.44 11.91 14.82
C GLY A 5 -26.43 10.69 15.74
N ASN A 6 -27.31 9.80 15.47
CA ASN A 6 -27.66 8.59 16.19
C ASN A 6 -26.43 7.72 16.54
N LEU A 7 -25.96 7.76 17.78
CA LEU A 7 -24.85 6.99 18.36
C LEU A 7 -25.20 5.48 18.55
N ARG A 8 -25.93 4.87 17.61
CA ARG A 8 -26.33 3.44 17.72
C ARG A 8 -25.62 2.50 16.77
N SER A 9 -24.86 3.02 15.78
CA SER A 9 -24.10 2.14 14.87
C SER A 9 -22.72 1.84 15.46
N SER A 10 -22.34 0.58 15.43
CA SER A 10 -20.95 0.17 15.79
C SER A 10 -19.95 0.72 14.77
N VAL A 11 -18.69 0.86 15.17
CA VAL A 11 -17.61 1.26 14.27
C VAL A 11 -17.55 0.33 13.05
N TYR A 12 -17.78 -0.95 13.25
CA TYR A 12 -17.79 -1.96 12.19
C TYR A 12 -18.90 -1.70 11.16
N GLU A 13 -20.12 -1.39 11.60
CA GLU A 13 -21.24 -1.07 10.69
C GLU A 13 -20.93 0.17 9.85
N VAL A 14 -20.35 1.21 10.45
CA VAL A 14 -19.93 2.42 9.72
C VAL A 14 -18.85 2.11 8.69
N VAL A 15 -17.91 1.21 9.02
CA VAL A 15 -16.89 0.77 8.07
C VAL A 15 -17.52 0.01 6.90
N LEU A 16 -18.46 -0.89 7.15
CA LEU A 16 -19.16 -1.62 6.09
C LEU A 16 -19.95 -0.68 5.16
N GLU A 17 -20.62 0.34 5.70
CA GLU A 17 -21.29 1.36 4.89
C GLU A 17 -20.30 2.11 3.98
N ARG A 18 -19.13 2.48 4.50
CA ARG A 18 -18.07 3.13 3.73
C ARG A 18 -17.52 2.22 2.63
N LEU A 19 -17.26 0.96 2.94
CA LEU A 19 -16.81 -0.02 1.95
C LEU A 19 -17.87 -0.22 0.86
N ASN A 20 -19.15 -0.34 1.24
CA ASN A 20 -20.23 -0.44 0.28
C ASN A 20 -20.23 0.74 -0.70
N ARG A 21 -20.06 1.97 -0.20
CA ARG A 21 -19.98 3.16 -1.04
C ARG A 21 -18.76 3.13 -1.96
N ILE A 22 -17.57 2.83 -1.41
CA ILE A 22 -16.32 2.80 -2.19
C ILE A 22 -16.41 1.75 -3.31
N PHE A 23 -16.86 0.54 -2.98
CA PHE A 23 -16.99 -0.53 -3.97
C PHE A 23 -18.15 -0.33 -4.96
N SER A 24 -19.09 0.57 -4.66
CA SER A 24 -20.12 0.99 -5.61
C SER A 24 -19.66 2.11 -6.53
N ASP A 25 -18.85 3.04 -6.02
CA ASP A 25 -18.42 4.23 -6.76
C ASP A 25 -17.20 3.95 -7.66
N PHE A 26 -16.39 2.91 -7.34
CA PHE A 26 -15.16 2.58 -8.06
C PHE A 26 -15.09 1.12 -8.47
N ASP A 27 -14.81 0.88 -9.76
CA ASP A 27 -14.58 -0.46 -10.29
C ASP A 27 -13.24 -1.03 -9.83
N ASN A 28 -12.22 -0.18 -9.65
CA ASN A 28 -10.87 -0.56 -9.27
C ASN A 28 -10.49 0.07 -7.92
N VAL A 29 -10.39 -0.78 -6.90
CA VAL A 29 -10.04 -0.37 -5.54
C VAL A 29 -8.70 -0.98 -5.17
N TYR A 30 -7.80 -0.16 -4.64
CA TYR A 30 -6.47 -0.55 -4.19
C TYR A 30 -6.29 -0.21 -2.72
N VAL A 31 -5.60 -1.05 -1.98
CA VAL A 31 -5.25 -0.82 -0.57
C VAL A 31 -3.74 -0.64 -0.44
N SER A 32 -3.32 0.44 0.21
CA SER A 32 -1.93 0.60 0.64
C SER A 32 -1.67 -0.29 1.84
N PHE A 33 -0.79 -1.28 1.67
CA PHE A 33 -0.48 -2.29 2.69
C PHE A 33 0.98 -2.22 3.10
N SER A 34 1.26 -1.65 4.27
CA SER A 34 2.62 -1.54 4.82
C SER A 34 3.12 -2.80 5.54
N GLY A 35 2.23 -3.75 5.81
CA GLY A 35 2.51 -4.88 6.70
C GLY A 35 2.29 -4.57 8.19
N GLY A 36 1.93 -3.33 8.52
CA GLY A 36 1.53 -2.92 9.87
C GLY A 36 0.11 -3.36 10.23
N LYS A 37 -0.21 -3.23 11.52
CA LYS A 37 -1.49 -3.65 12.10
C LYS A 37 -2.69 -3.00 11.39
N ASP A 38 -2.68 -1.69 11.23
CA ASP A 38 -3.85 -0.93 10.77
C ASP A 38 -4.08 -1.14 9.26
N SER A 39 -3.02 -1.13 8.44
CA SER A 39 -3.12 -1.48 7.03
C SER A 39 -3.54 -2.94 6.82
N GLY A 40 -3.13 -3.83 7.72
CA GLY A 40 -3.57 -5.24 7.73
C GLY A 40 -5.06 -5.37 8.04
N VAL A 41 -5.58 -4.61 9.00
CA VAL A 41 -7.03 -4.57 9.30
C VAL A 41 -7.81 -4.06 8.08
N LEU A 42 -7.39 -2.95 7.47
CA LEU A 42 -8.04 -2.41 6.29
C LEU A 42 -8.07 -3.42 5.13
N LEU A 43 -6.94 -4.05 4.85
CA LEU A 43 -6.83 -5.05 3.79
C LEU A 43 -7.79 -6.24 4.03
N ASN A 44 -7.82 -6.78 5.26
CA ASN A 44 -8.70 -7.88 5.59
C ASN A 44 -10.18 -7.49 5.50
N LEU A 45 -10.56 -6.29 5.96
CA LEU A 45 -11.94 -5.80 5.84
C LEU A 45 -12.38 -5.70 4.36
N CYS A 46 -11.50 -5.24 3.47
CA CYS A 46 -11.80 -5.20 2.04
C CYS A 46 -11.93 -6.61 1.43
N ILE A 47 -11.03 -7.53 1.78
CA ILE A 47 -11.09 -8.94 1.33
C ILE A 47 -12.39 -9.59 1.80
N ASP A 48 -12.72 -9.45 3.09
CA ASP A 48 -13.94 -10.02 3.66
C ASP A 48 -15.19 -9.42 3.01
N TYR A 49 -15.19 -8.11 2.76
CA TYR A 49 -16.29 -7.43 2.08
C TYR A 49 -16.54 -8.03 0.67
N ILE A 50 -15.48 -8.19 -0.12
CA ILE A 50 -15.57 -8.77 -1.48
C ILE A 50 -16.10 -10.21 -1.41
N ARG A 51 -15.56 -11.03 -0.50
CA ARG A 51 -15.95 -12.44 -0.36
C ARG A 51 -17.39 -12.61 0.13
N GLN A 52 -17.79 -11.87 1.16
CA GLN A 52 -19.15 -11.94 1.74
C GLN A 52 -20.20 -11.48 0.75
N ASN A 53 -19.92 -10.43 -0.03
CA ASN A 53 -20.84 -9.92 -1.05
C ASN A 53 -20.69 -10.63 -2.41
N LYS A 54 -19.79 -11.63 -2.53
CA LYS A 54 -19.53 -12.40 -3.75
C LYS A 54 -19.27 -11.50 -4.97
N LEU A 55 -18.53 -10.42 -4.75
CA LEU A 55 -18.20 -9.48 -5.82
C LEU A 55 -17.22 -10.16 -6.80
N ASN A 56 -17.57 -10.15 -8.10
CA ASN A 56 -16.71 -10.69 -9.15
C ASN A 56 -15.63 -9.65 -9.55
N ARG A 57 -14.71 -9.36 -8.64
CA ARG A 57 -13.63 -8.39 -8.85
C ARG A 57 -12.44 -8.72 -7.97
N ARG A 58 -11.26 -8.28 -8.40
CA ARG A 58 -10.03 -8.38 -7.63
C ARG A 58 -9.77 -7.10 -6.86
N LEU A 59 -9.03 -7.20 -5.77
CA LEU A 59 -8.58 -6.08 -4.93
C LEU A 59 -7.11 -5.80 -5.24
N GLY A 60 -6.80 -4.56 -5.63
CA GLY A 60 -5.43 -4.14 -5.79
C GLY A 60 -4.73 -3.97 -4.44
N VAL A 61 -3.47 -4.33 -4.36
CA VAL A 61 -2.62 -4.08 -3.19
C VAL A 61 -1.36 -3.33 -3.63
N PHE A 62 -1.15 -2.18 -3.01
CA PHE A 62 0.07 -1.40 -3.15
C PHE A 62 0.94 -1.62 -1.92
N HIS A 63 2.12 -2.21 -2.09
CA HIS A 63 3.08 -2.47 -1.03
C HIS A 63 4.45 -1.93 -1.43
N ILE A 64 4.96 -0.96 -0.67
CA ILE A 64 6.35 -0.52 -0.82
C ILE A 64 7.25 -1.46 -0.01
N ASP A 65 8.16 -2.11 -0.72
CA ASP A 65 9.18 -2.95 -0.14
C ASP A 65 10.48 -2.14 0.00
N TYR A 66 10.75 -1.70 1.22
CA TYR A 66 11.92 -0.85 1.53
C TYR A 66 13.24 -1.63 1.69
N GLU A 67 13.31 -2.92 1.32
CA GLU A 67 14.51 -3.75 1.51
C GLU A 67 14.83 -4.00 2.99
N VAL A 68 15.22 -2.94 3.72
CA VAL A 68 15.56 -2.99 5.16
C VAL A 68 14.28 -2.91 5.99
N GLN A 69 13.63 -4.06 6.15
CA GLN A 69 12.43 -4.23 6.98
C GLN A 69 12.65 -5.36 7.98
N TYR A 70 11.92 -5.37 9.08
CA TYR A 70 11.95 -6.52 9.99
C TYR A 70 11.52 -7.80 9.28
N GLU A 71 12.28 -8.87 9.49
CA GLU A 71 12.01 -10.17 8.85
C GLU A 71 10.59 -10.66 9.10
N GLU A 72 10.08 -10.48 10.31
CA GLU A 72 8.70 -10.85 10.66
C GLU A 72 7.65 -10.05 9.88
N THR A 73 7.91 -8.76 9.60
CA THR A 73 7.04 -7.94 8.75
C THR A 73 7.04 -8.49 7.32
N THR A 74 8.21 -8.77 6.77
CA THR A 74 8.35 -9.33 5.41
C THR A 74 7.65 -10.68 5.30
N ARG A 75 7.86 -11.59 6.26
CA ARG A 75 7.17 -12.89 6.32
C ARG A 75 5.66 -12.75 6.43
N TYR A 76 5.19 -11.78 7.23
CA TYR A 76 3.76 -11.51 7.35
C TYR A 76 3.17 -11.03 6.03
N VAL A 77 3.81 -10.06 5.38
CA VAL A 77 3.39 -9.56 4.06
C VAL A 77 3.32 -10.71 3.05
N ASP A 78 4.39 -11.49 2.91
CA ASP A 78 4.45 -12.61 1.97
C ASP A 78 3.32 -13.62 2.22
N ARG A 79 3.07 -13.97 3.48
CA ARG A 79 2.00 -14.89 3.86
C ARG A 79 0.62 -14.34 3.50
N VAL A 80 0.34 -13.06 3.81
CA VAL A 80 -0.95 -12.44 3.52
C VAL A 80 -1.21 -12.38 2.02
N LEU A 81 -0.21 -11.95 1.24
CA LEU A 81 -0.32 -11.85 -0.21
C LEU A 81 -0.50 -13.22 -0.86
N ALA A 82 0.28 -14.22 -0.45
CA ALA A 82 0.19 -15.58 -0.97
C ALA A 82 -1.15 -16.26 -0.62
N SER A 83 -1.62 -16.10 0.63
CA SER A 83 -2.88 -16.72 1.09
C SER A 83 -4.13 -16.14 0.44
N ASN A 84 -4.04 -14.99 -0.22
CA ASN A 84 -5.16 -14.31 -0.87
C ASN A 84 -4.89 -14.06 -2.37
N SER A 85 -3.97 -14.80 -2.98
CA SER A 85 -3.58 -14.63 -4.38
C SER A 85 -4.74 -14.83 -5.37
N ASP A 86 -5.79 -15.53 -4.96
CA ASP A 86 -7.04 -15.73 -5.70
C ASP A 86 -7.82 -14.42 -5.91
N ILE A 87 -7.67 -13.45 -5.02
CA ILE A 87 -8.45 -12.22 -5.01
C ILE A 87 -7.60 -10.94 -5.12
N LEU A 88 -6.28 -11.03 -4.92
CA LEU A 88 -5.39 -9.87 -4.91
C LEU A 88 -4.64 -9.67 -6.22
N ASP A 89 -4.58 -8.41 -6.68
CA ASP A 89 -3.65 -7.90 -7.69
C ASP A 89 -2.58 -7.07 -7.00
N VAL A 90 -1.35 -7.60 -6.93
CA VAL A 90 -0.30 -7.05 -6.08
C VAL A 90 0.68 -6.19 -6.87
N TYR A 91 0.84 -4.94 -6.44
CA TYR A 91 1.92 -4.04 -6.81
C TYR A 91 2.93 -3.99 -5.67
N ARG A 92 3.92 -4.88 -5.68
CA ARG A 92 5.05 -4.85 -4.76
C ARG A 92 6.16 -3.99 -5.37
N ILE A 93 6.45 -2.87 -4.75
CA ILE A 93 7.32 -1.83 -5.29
C ILE A 93 8.72 -1.97 -4.72
N CYS A 94 9.69 -2.28 -5.57
CA CYS A 94 11.12 -2.38 -5.23
C CYS A 94 11.91 -1.35 -6.05
N VAL A 95 11.74 -0.07 -5.71
CA VAL A 95 12.25 1.09 -6.45
C VAL A 95 13.25 1.86 -5.60
N PRO A 96 14.41 2.30 -6.17
CA PRO A 96 15.45 3.02 -5.43
C PRO A 96 15.16 4.52 -5.27
N PHE A 97 14.00 4.89 -4.74
CA PHE A 97 13.69 6.27 -4.38
C PHE A 97 14.41 6.70 -3.08
N LYS A 98 14.42 7.99 -2.79
CA LYS A 98 14.98 8.54 -1.55
C LYS A 98 14.03 8.25 -0.38
N VAL A 99 14.56 7.67 0.69
CA VAL A 99 13.86 7.43 1.95
C VAL A 99 14.58 8.18 3.05
N THR A 100 13.85 8.96 3.83
CA THR A 100 14.43 9.71 4.96
C THR A 100 15.08 8.78 5.97
N THR A 101 16.25 9.14 6.47
CA THR A 101 16.93 8.43 7.54
C THR A 101 17.52 9.41 8.55
N CYS A 102 17.54 9.00 9.82
CA CYS A 102 18.26 9.69 10.90
C CYS A 102 19.51 8.93 11.34
N ALA A 103 19.90 7.87 10.64
CA ALA A 103 21.05 7.03 10.99
C ALA A 103 22.41 7.68 10.65
N SER A 104 22.42 8.75 9.85
CA SER A 104 23.64 9.46 9.44
C SER A 104 23.51 10.96 9.69
N MET A 105 24.57 11.59 10.18
CA MET A 105 24.68 13.06 10.31
C MET A 105 25.08 13.72 8.97
N TYR A 106 25.55 12.95 8.00
CA TYR A 106 26.09 13.46 6.72
C TYR A 106 25.13 13.28 5.56
N GLN A 107 24.20 12.34 5.67
CA GLN A 107 23.23 12.03 4.63
C GLN A 107 21.86 11.77 5.28
N ASN A 108 20.87 12.53 4.86
CA ASN A 108 19.52 12.47 5.43
C ASN A 108 18.57 11.51 4.70
N TYR A 109 19.08 10.77 3.71
CA TYR A 109 18.31 9.74 2.99
C TYR A 109 19.17 8.52 2.68
N TRP A 110 18.53 7.42 2.35
CA TRP A 110 19.10 6.23 1.75
C TRP A 110 18.19 5.75 0.62
N ARG A 111 18.64 4.76 -0.16
CA ARG A 111 17.88 4.21 -1.28
C ARG A 111 17.78 2.71 -1.15
N PRO A 112 16.57 2.15 -0.97
CA PRO A 112 16.37 0.71 -1.04
C PRO A 112 16.63 0.22 -2.47
N TRP A 113 17.03 -1.01 -2.63
CA TRP A 113 17.16 -1.68 -3.93
C TRP A 113 18.04 -0.95 -4.95
N GLU A 114 18.97 -0.11 -4.50
CA GLU A 114 19.93 0.56 -5.38
C GLU A 114 20.92 -0.46 -5.95
N ASP A 115 20.94 -0.61 -7.29
CA ASP A 115 21.71 -1.67 -7.96
C ASP A 115 23.21 -1.59 -7.69
N SER A 116 23.77 -0.37 -7.55
CA SER A 116 25.18 -0.16 -7.18
C SER A 116 25.52 -0.69 -5.79
N MET A 117 24.53 -0.81 -4.91
CA MET A 117 24.66 -1.29 -3.54
C MET A 117 24.24 -2.76 -3.36
N ARG A 118 23.97 -3.48 -4.43
CA ARG A 118 23.50 -4.87 -4.40
C ARG A 118 24.30 -5.81 -3.50
N PRO A 119 25.64 -5.72 -3.43
CA PRO A 119 26.42 -6.56 -2.50
C PRO A 119 26.14 -6.31 -1.01
N LEU A 120 25.49 -5.20 -0.66
CA LEU A 120 25.12 -4.78 0.69
C LEU A 120 23.64 -4.98 1.02
N TRP A 121 22.83 -5.43 0.06
CA TRP A 121 21.40 -5.67 0.32
C TRP A 121 21.22 -6.68 1.45
N VAL A 122 20.28 -6.40 2.34
CA VAL A 122 20.01 -7.28 3.50
C VAL A 122 19.30 -8.58 3.10
N ARG A 123 18.75 -8.65 1.88
CA ARG A 123 18.09 -9.82 1.30
C ARG A 123 18.03 -9.71 -0.22
N GLU A 124 17.71 -10.79 -0.89
CA GLU A 124 17.45 -10.76 -2.34
C GLU A 124 16.15 -10.02 -2.67
N LYS A 125 16.17 -9.32 -3.79
CA LYS A 125 14.98 -8.64 -4.34
C LYS A 125 13.93 -9.70 -4.72
N PRO A 126 12.66 -9.54 -4.34
CA PRO A 126 11.60 -10.45 -4.75
C PRO A 126 11.48 -10.55 -6.28
N GLU A 127 11.25 -11.76 -6.80
CA GLU A 127 11.15 -11.99 -8.25
C GLU A 127 9.93 -11.26 -8.86
N ASN A 128 8.80 -11.25 -8.15
CA ASN A 128 7.54 -10.64 -8.60
C ASN A 128 7.37 -9.24 -7.99
N CYS A 129 8.25 -8.31 -8.34
CA CYS A 129 8.14 -6.91 -7.92
C CYS A 129 8.23 -5.96 -9.10
N TYR A 130 7.68 -4.77 -8.90
CA TYR A 130 7.80 -3.65 -9.83
C TYR A 130 9.07 -2.88 -9.52
N THR A 131 9.79 -2.52 -10.55
CA THR A 131 11.06 -1.82 -10.49
C THR A 131 10.93 -0.43 -11.11
N LYS A 132 11.99 0.36 -11.10
CA LYS A 132 11.97 1.72 -11.66
C LYS A 132 11.63 1.76 -13.15
N GLU A 133 11.93 0.70 -13.88
CA GLU A 133 11.68 0.56 -15.33
C GLU A 133 10.19 0.41 -15.65
N ASP A 134 9.37 0.02 -14.68
CA ASP A 134 7.93 -0.16 -14.84
C ASP A 134 7.14 1.17 -14.77
N PHE A 135 7.81 2.26 -14.35
CA PHE A 135 7.17 3.54 -14.08
C PHE A 135 7.76 4.66 -14.93
N ASP A 136 7.01 5.15 -15.90
CA ASP A 136 7.35 6.25 -16.80
C ASP A 136 7.55 7.60 -16.09
N PHE A 137 7.02 7.73 -14.87
CA PHE A 137 7.16 8.92 -14.03
C PHE A 137 8.37 8.87 -13.08
N TYR A 138 9.12 7.76 -13.04
CA TYR A 138 10.26 7.62 -12.14
C TYR A 138 11.41 8.56 -12.54
N THR A 139 12.02 9.17 -11.53
CA THR A 139 13.28 9.93 -11.65
C THR A 139 14.17 9.63 -10.45
N ASP A 140 15.49 9.73 -10.62
CA ASP A 140 16.45 9.40 -9.57
C ASP A 140 16.38 10.33 -8.34
N ASP A 141 15.74 11.49 -8.44
CA ASP A 141 15.57 12.43 -7.32
C ASP A 141 14.29 12.21 -6.50
N LEU A 142 13.46 11.26 -6.91
CA LEU A 142 12.14 11.03 -6.33
C LEU A 142 12.23 10.55 -4.88
N TRP A 143 11.41 11.12 -4.02
CA TRP A 143 11.21 10.65 -2.65
C TRP A 143 10.08 9.61 -2.59
N ASP A 144 10.09 8.76 -1.56
CA ASP A 144 9.08 7.70 -1.38
C ASP A 144 7.65 8.25 -1.28
N TYR A 145 7.43 9.36 -0.58
CA TYR A 145 6.12 10.01 -0.49
C TYR A 145 5.67 10.63 -1.82
N GLU A 146 6.60 11.17 -2.63
CA GLU A 146 6.30 11.66 -3.97
C GLU A 146 5.96 10.51 -4.92
N PHE A 147 6.69 9.39 -4.79
CA PHE A 147 6.39 8.18 -5.53
C PHE A 147 4.96 7.69 -5.26
N GLN A 148 4.53 7.67 -3.99
CA GLN A 148 3.17 7.26 -3.62
C GLN A 148 2.10 8.13 -4.29
N ILE A 149 2.29 9.46 -4.33
CA ILE A 149 1.38 10.40 -4.99
C ILE A 149 1.32 10.11 -6.50
N LYS A 150 2.49 10.03 -7.15
CA LYS A 150 2.59 9.76 -8.60
C LYS A 150 2.05 8.37 -8.96
N PHE A 151 2.26 7.38 -8.12
CA PHE A 151 1.69 6.05 -8.31
C PHE A 151 0.15 6.07 -8.24
N ALA A 152 -0.43 6.79 -7.30
CA ALA A 152 -1.89 6.95 -7.22
C ALA A 152 -2.45 7.65 -8.47
N GLU A 153 -1.80 8.70 -8.95
CA GLU A 153 -2.17 9.38 -10.21
C GLU A 153 -2.02 8.44 -11.42
N TRP A 154 -0.95 7.67 -11.49
CA TRP A 154 -0.66 6.71 -12.55
C TRP A 154 -1.73 5.59 -12.59
N LEU A 155 -2.13 5.06 -11.43
CA LEU A 155 -3.24 4.12 -11.34
C LEU A 155 -4.56 4.74 -11.79
N HIS A 156 -4.85 5.94 -11.31
CA HIS A 156 -6.11 6.63 -11.64
C HIS A 156 -6.23 6.91 -13.14
N LYS A 157 -5.16 7.37 -13.78
CA LYS A 157 -5.13 7.61 -15.23
C LYS A 157 -5.35 6.34 -16.06
N ARG A 158 -4.91 5.17 -15.55
CA ARG A 158 -5.01 3.90 -16.28
C ARG A 158 -6.37 3.25 -16.16
N ASN A 159 -7.00 3.31 -14.99
CA ASN A 159 -8.19 2.52 -14.72
C ASN A 159 -9.17 3.15 -13.73
N ALA A 160 -9.15 4.48 -13.55
CA ALA A 160 -10.00 5.20 -12.60
C ALA A 160 -9.99 4.58 -11.19
N ALA A 161 -8.81 4.17 -10.73
CA ALA A 161 -8.63 3.48 -9.46
C ALA A 161 -8.83 4.41 -8.25
N CYS A 162 -9.36 3.86 -7.17
CA CYS A 162 -9.36 4.45 -5.84
C CYS A 162 -8.30 3.75 -4.97
N LEU A 163 -7.38 4.51 -4.39
CA LEU A 163 -6.36 3.99 -3.47
C LEU A 163 -6.72 4.33 -2.03
N LEU A 164 -6.84 3.30 -1.19
CA LEU A 164 -7.18 3.42 0.22
C LEU A 164 -5.92 3.39 1.09
N TYR A 165 -5.83 4.35 2.00
CA TYR A 165 -4.79 4.43 3.02
C TYR A 165 -5.38 4.28 4.42
N THR A 166 -4.57 3.86 5.38
CA THR A 166 -4.90 3.95 6.80
C THR A 166 -4.66 5.37 7.32
N SER A 167 -5.37 5.75 8.39
CA SER A 167 -5.35 7.12 8.94
C SER A 167 -3.99 7.55 9.50
N ASP A 168 -3.13 6.62 9.87
CA ASP A 168 -1.80 6.91 10.45
C ASP A 168 -0.85 7.63 9.47
N ALA A 169 -1.14 7.61 8.17
CA ALA A 169 -0.39 8.36 7.18
C ALA A 169 -0.67 9.89 7.21
N ALA A 170 -1.69 10.33 7.95
CA ALA A 170 -2.15 11.73 7.96
C ALA A 170 -1.84 12.50 9.23
N ASP A 171 -1.53 11.83 10.34
CA ASP A 171 -1.40 12.46 11.67
C ASP A 171 0.04 12.76 12.11
N ASP A 172 1.03 12.38 11.35
CA ASP A 172 2.45 12.67 11.61
C ASP A 172 2.91 14.02 10.99
N LYS A 173 2.09 15.07 11.16
CA LYS A 173 2.48 16.44 10.78
C LYS A 173 2.36 17.38 11.94
#